data_428a531600b7d8102ddeb46324945371
#
_entry.id   428a531600b7d8102ddeb46324945371
#
_cell.length_a   1.000
_cell.length_b   1.000
_cell.length_c   1.000
_cell.angle_alpha   90.00
_cell.angle_beta   90.00
_cell.angle_gamma   90.00
#
_symmetry.space_group_name_H-M   'P 1'
#
loop_
_entity.id
_entity.type
_entity.pdbx_description
1 polymer ?
#
loop_
_entity_poly.entity_id
_entity_poly.type
_entity_poly.pdbx_seq_one_letter_code
_entity_poly.pdbx_strand_id
1 'polypeptide(L)'
;MKRFFYTLHTPAFSDKNMSYFHTLRERVDYMQDYCRHLKHTPSSSFDELDFHINDRRMHGDIESLLCFYSKDGFEYNIHKNQIMIFQQAYPSQGDFHKHQYIEIFYVLRGTFEQILLGEHRAFSEGEIVITDQNCEHADYLSGEDTEVLFLSINPDFMDKLLDYYDGTDDLLHFLFDALRSHQKGQRFLQLKPEKGNAQLEHLFEQLLQEEYAGNIGYREIQKFYLLRILHTLCLDYALQLHGLDKDSKEKVLLYELERFISTHLEDISAKALETHFHYHRNYYNLLLKKYRDKNLKTYIQEMRIRQAAIRLRESNDSIHRIAESVGYENNSFFYELFKRQYGISPKDYREKYR
;
A
#
# COMPACT_ATOMS: atom_id res chain seq x y z
N MET A 1 -23.33 -3.76 0.29
CA MET A 1 -22.82 -3.12 1.50
C MET A 1 -23.82 -2.08 1.99
N LYS A 2 -24.28 -2.16 3.23
CA LYS A 2 -25.12 -1.11 3.84
C LYS A 2 -24.20 -0.24 4.68
N ARG A 3 -24.27 1.09 4.55
CA ARG A 3 -23.45 2.07 5.28
C ARG A 3 -24.33 2.81 6.26
N PHE A 4 -23.86 2.94 7.49
CA PHE A 4 -24.51 3.70 8.54
C PHE A 4 -23.49 4.69 9.13
N PHE A 5 -23.86 5.97 9.26
CA PHE A 5 -22.98 6.98 9.82
C PHE A 5 -23.56 7.48 11.14
N TYR A 6 -22.75 7.58 12.14
CA TYR A 6 -23.10 8.16 13.43
C TYR A 6 -22.10 9.24 13.80
N THR A 7 -22.60 10.43 14.06
CA THR A 7 -21.79 11.49 14.66
C THR A 7 -22.04 11.47 16.15
N LEU A 8 -20.99 11.28 16.92
CA LEU A 8 -21.07 11.19 18.37
C LEU A 8 -21.13 12.59 18.96
N HIS A 9 -22.30 13.13 19.14
CA HIS A 9 -22.55 14.33 19.97
C HIS A 9 -22.77 14.00 21.45
N THR A 10 -22.37 12.81 21.92
CA THR A 10 -22.64 12.42 23.30
C THR A 10 -21.52 12.86 24.24
N PRO A 11 -21.87 13.22 25.49
CA PRO A 11 -20.89 13.54 26.54
C PRO A 11 -19.88 12.42 26.84
N ALA A 12 -20.16 11.19 26.38
CA ALA A 12 -19.27 10.04 26.54
C ALA A 12 -17.93 10.19 25.78
N PHE A 13 -17.89 11.00 24.74
CA PHE A 13 -16.69 11.31 23.95
C PHE A 13 -16.19 12.75 24.12
N SER A 14 -16.74 13.49 25.12
CA SER A 14 -16.14 14.74 25.50
C SER A 14 -14.74 14.49 26.08
N ASP A 15 -13.81 15.42 25.85
CA ASP A 15 -12.40 15.37 26.28
C ASP A 15 -12.20 14.89 27.73
N LYS A 16 -13.19 15.04 28.59
CA LYS A 16 -13.13 14.60 29.97
C LYS A 16 -13.21 13.09 30.15
N ASN A 17 -13.92 12.34 29.31
CA ASN A 17 -14.06 10.89 29.46
C ASN A 17 -12.91 10.12 28.79
N MET A 18 -12.26 10.70 27.79
CA MET A 18 -11.11 10.06 27.14
C MET A 18 -9.84 10.11 27.99
N SER A 19 -9.75 10.98 28.98
CA SER A 19 -8.64 11.07 29.93
C SER A 19 -8.67 10.01 31.04
N TYR A 20 -9.73 9.19 31.13
CA TYR A 20 -9.86 8.15 32.15
C TYR A 20 -9.25 6.80 31.78
N PHE A 21 -8.92 6.60 30.53
CA PHE A 21 -8.29 5.33 30.09
C PHE A 21 -6.78 5.38 30.36
N HIS A 22 -6.28 4.40 31.10
CA HIS A 22 -4.86 4.30 31.41
C HIS A 22 -4.07 3.51 30.38
N THR A 23 -4.76 2.72 29.53
CA THR A 23 -4.14 1.91 28.50
C THR A 23 -4.92 1.99 27.18
N LEU A 24 -4.21 1.78 26.07
CA LEU A 24 -4.83 1.68 24.74
C LEU A 24 -5.89 0.56 24.71
N ARG A 25 -5.64 -0.57 25.40
CA ARG A 25 -6.59 -1.69 25.49
C ARG A 25 -7.88 -1.33 26.23
N GLU A 26 -7.82 -0.64 27.34
CA GLU A 26 -9.02 -0.18 28.04
C GLU A 26 -9.87 0.74 27.16
N ARG A 27 -9.23 1.63 26.39
CA ARG A 27 -9.89 2.49 25.43
C ARG A 27 -10.57 1.68 24.34
N VAL A 28 -9.86 0.72 23.77
CA VAL A 28 -10.35 -0.17 22.71
C VAL A 28 -11.53 -0.99 23.21
N ASP A 29 -11.44 -1.61 24.39
CA ASP A 29 -12.53 -2.39 25.00
C ASP A 29 -13.78 -1.54 25.22
N TYR A 30 -13.63 -0.31 25.74
CA TYR A 30 -14.73 0.62 25.90
C TYR A 30 -15.40 0.98 24.57
N MET A 31 -14.60 1.30 23.55
CA MET A 31 -15.08 1.68 22.24
C MET A 31 -15.82 0.50 21.56
N GLN A 32 -15.30 -0.70 21.72
CA GLN A 32 -15.94 -1.92 21.20
C GLN A 32 -17.29 -2.18 21.85
N ASP A 33 -17.39 -2.07 23.18
CA ASP A 33 -18.65 -2.21 23.90
C ASP A 33 -19.66 -1.13 23.50
N TYR A 34 -19.20 0.10 23.36
CA TYR A 34 -20.03 1.19 22.88
C TYR A 34 -20.57 0.93 21.47
N CYS A 35 -19.72 0.49 20.57
CA CYS A 35 -20.11 0.13 19.19
C CYS A 35 -21.13 -1.03 19.16
N ARG A 36 -20.98 -2.02 20.02
CA ARG A 36 -21.97 -3.11 20.16
C ARG A 36 -23.34 -2.62 20.61
N HIS A 37 -23.38 -1.61 21.50
CA HIS A 37 -24.65 -1.00 21.93
C HIS A 37 -25.32 -0.16 20.84
N LEU A 38 -24.55 0.48 19.95
CA LEU A 38 -25.10 1.25 18.82
C LEU A 38 -25.91 0.41 17.85
N LYS A 39 -25.64 -0.90 17.71
CA LYS A 39 -26.43 -1.81 16.87
C LYS A 39 -27.91 -1.83 17.22
N HIS A 40 -28.28 -1.55 18.45
CA HIS A 40 -29.64 -1.67 18.97
C HIS A 40 -30.40 -0.36 19.04
N THR A 41 -29.79 0.77 18.71
CA THR A 41 -30.42 2.09 18.73
C THR A 41 -30.27 2.80 17.38
N PRO A 42 -31.16 2.56 16.39
CA PRO A 42 -31.11 3.28 15.13
C PRO A 42 -31.47 4.77 15.39
N SER A 43 -30.55 5.68 15.15
CA SER A 43 -30.85 7.10 15.13
C SER A 43 -31.39 7.53 13.77
N SER A 44 -32.41 8.38 13.77
CA SER A 44 -33.22 8.75 12.62
C SER A 44 -32.71 9.99 11.86
N SER A 45 -31.46 10.41 12.02
CA SER A 45 -30.91 11.54 11.29
C SER A 45 -29.57 11.18 10.64
N PHE A 46 -29.61 11.08 9.30
CA PHE A 46 -28.43 10.86 8.47
C PHE A 46 -28.06 12.17 7.81
N ASP A 47 -26.91 12.73 8.14
CA ASP A 47 -26.22 13.64 7.24
C ASP A 47 -25.21 12.79 6.43
N GLU A 48 -25.40 12.76 5.12
CA GLU A 48 -24.45 12.18 4.17
C GLU A 48 -23.15 13.00 4.23
N LEU A 49 -22.22 12.60 5.08
CA LEU A 49 -20.84 13.01 4.95
C LEU A 49 -20.21 12.14 3.85
N ASP A 50 -19.82 12.79 2.76
CA ASP A 50 -19.04 12.20 1.66
C ASP A 50 -17.67 11.72 2.20
N PHE A 51 -17.65 10.55 2.81
CA PHE A 51 -16.45 9.93 3.30
C PHE A 51 -16.02 8.86 2.29
N HIS A 52 -15.30 9.29 1.28
CA HIS A 52 -14.57 8.37 0.41
C HIS A 52 -13.31 7.93 1.14
N ILE A 53 -13.32 6.73 1.73
CA ILE A 53 -12.14 6.11 2.35
C ILE A 53 -10.95 6.07 1.36
N ASN A 54 -11.24 5.96 0.06
CA ASN A 54 -10.26 5.90 -1.01
C ASN A 54 -9.74 7.29 -1.48
N ASP A 55 -10.34 8.41 -1.05
CA ASP A 55 -9.96 9.77 -1.48
C ASP A 55 -9.65 10.67 -0.27
N ARG A 56 -9.16 10.10 0.82
CA ARG A 56 -8.76 10.85 2.00
C ARG A 56 -7.61 11.79 1.65
N ARG A 57 -7.92 13.04 1.48
CA ARG A 57 -6.91 14.09 1.62
C ARG A 57 -6.64 14.24 3.11
N MET A 58 -5.43 13.91 3.53
CA MET A 58 -5.00 14.17 4.89
C MET A 58 -5.15 15.67 5.20
N HIS A 59 -5.81 15.98 6.30
CA HIS A 59 -5.95 17.35 6.80
C HIS A 59 -4.88 17.69 7.86
N GLY A 60 -4.13 16.68 8.31
CA GLY A 60 -3.08 16.77 9.33
C GLY A 60 -1.78 16.11 8.91
N ASP A 61 -0.81 16.17 9.82
CA ASP A 61 0.49 15.52 9.64
C ASP A 61 0.40 14.02 9.98
N ILE A 62 -0.44 13.67 10.97
CA ILE A 62 -0.77 12.31 11.39
C ILE A 62 -2.29 12.23 11.56
N GLU A 63 -2.90 11.17 11.08
CA GLU A 63 -4.31 10.86 11.30
C GLU A 63 -4.45 9.40 11.74
N SER A 64 -5.29 9.15 12.74
CA SER A 64 -5.57 7.80 13.23
C SER A 64 -6.94 7.31 12.82
N LEU A 65 -7.05 5.99 12.61
CA LEU A 65 -8.31 5.30 12.40
C LEU A 65 -8.28 3.99 13.19
N LEU A 66 -9.22 3.84 14.11
CA LEU A 66 -9.40 2.60 14.86
C LEU A 66 -10.52 1.79 14.23
N CYS A 67 -10.21 0.58 13.78
CA CYS A 67 -11.15 -0.31 13.10
C CYS A 67 -11.45 -1.54 13.96
N PHE A 68 -12.74 -1.86 14.06
CA PHE A 68 -13.22 -3.11 14.65
C PHE A 68 -13.98 -3.90 13.61
N TYR A 69 -13.52 -5.08 13.33
CA TYR A 69 -14.19 -6.05 12.47
C TYR A 69 -14.86 -7.09 13.36
N SER A 70 -16.17 -7.23 13.24
CA SER A 70 -16.95 -8.16 14.07
C SER A 70 -17.39 -9.35 13.26
N LYS A 71 -17.25 -10.56 13.81
CA LYS A 71 -17.75 -11.81 13.21
C LYS A 71 -19.23 -11.79 12.81
N ASP A 72 -20.02 -10.88 13.37
CA ASP A 72 -21.43 -10.70 13.02
C ASP A 72 -21.64 -9.92 11.70
N GLY A 73 -20.56 -9.59 10.96
CA GLY A 73 -20.65 -8.88 9.69
C GLY A 73 -20.71 -7.35 9.83
N PHE A 74 -20.17 -6.81 10.91
CA PHE A 74 -20.07 -5.36 11.11
C PHE A 74 -18.61 -4.91 11.20
N GLU A 75 -18.33 -3.82 10.51
CA GLU A 75 -17.09 -3.08 10.58
C GLU A 75 -17.39 -1.71 11.19
N TYR A 76 -16.61 -1.31 12.16
CA TYR A 76 -16.70 -0.03 12.85
C TYR A 76 -15.40 0.72 12.65
N ASN A 77 -15.46 1.89 12.01
CA ASN A 77 -14.32 2.74 11.75
C ASN A 77 -14.46 4.01 12.58
N ILE A 78 -13.54 4.23 13.50
CA ILE A 78 -13.56 5.31 14.47
C ILE A 78 -12.43 6.28 14.16
N HIS A 79 -12.79 7.51 13.81
CA HIS A 79 -11.88 8.62 13.63
C HIS A 79 -12.32 9.79 14.48
N LYS A 80 -11.50 10.18 15.46
CA LYS A 80 -11.85 11.24 16.41
C LYS A 80 -13.25 10.98 17.04
N ASN A 81 -14.19 11.87 16.83
CA ASN A 81 -15.56 11.81 17.34
C ASN A 81 -16.57 11.20 16.34
N GLN A 82 -16.10 10.56 15.29
CA GLN A 82 -16.94 9.98 14.25
C GLN A 82 -16.83 8.45 14.25
N ILE A 83 -17.96 7.77 14.17
CA ILE A 83 -18.02 6.33 13.97
C ILE A 83 -18.77 6.07 12.67
N MET A 84 -18.13 5.31 11.80
CA MET A 84 -18.77 4.78 10.59
C MET A 84 -19.00 3.29 10.81
N ILE A 85 -20.20 2.82 10.48
CA ILE A 85 -20.57 1.42 10.61
C ILE A 85 -20.90 0.88 9.22
N PHE A 86 -20.22 -0.19 8.84
CA PHE A 86 -20.47 -0.90 7.61
C PHE A 86 -21.01 -2.28 7.92
N GLN A 87 -22.00 -2.71 7.17
CA GLN A 87 -22.50 -4.09 7.24
C GLN A 87 -22.14 -4.79 5.93
N GLN A 88 -21.45 -5.90 6.04
CA GLN A 88 -21.01 -6.70 4.90
C GLN A 88 -21.07 -8.19 5.21
N ALA A 89 -21.13 -9.01 4.15
CA ALA A 89 -21.05 -10.46 4.29
C ALA A 89 -19.57 -10.88 4.31
N TYR A 90 -19.24 -11.87 5.10
CA TYR A 90 -17.91 -12.46 5.17
C TYR A 90 -17.85 -13.83 4.48
N PRO A 91 -16.70 -14.28 3.96
CA PRO A 91 -15.50 -13.44 3.77
C PRO A 91 -15.73 -12.35 2.70
N SER A 92 -15.02 -11.23 2.81
CA SER A 92 -15.08 -10.17 1.81
C SER A 92 -13.69 -9.59 1.55
N GLN A 93 -13.47 -9.20 0.30
CA GLN A 93 -12.27 -8.49 -0.13
C GLN A 93 -12.68 -7.06 -0.49
N GLY A 94 -11.95 -6.09 0.05
CA GLY A 94 -12.05 -4.70 -0.34
C GLY A 94 -11.48 -4.43 -1.74
N ASP A 95 -11.72 -3.24 -2.24
CA ASP A 95 -11.13 -2.80 -3.51
C ASP A 95 -9.61 -2.58 -3.34
N PHE A 96 -8.85 -2.92 -4.38
CA PHE A 96 -7.43 -2.58 -4.42
C PHE A 96 -7.25 -1.07 -4.48
N HIS A 97 -6.45 -0.56 -3.56
CA HIS A 97 -6.17 0.86 -3.45
C HIS A 97 -4.73 1.11 -3.01
N LYS A 98 -4.32 2.36 -3.11
CA LYS A 98 -3.04 2.88 -2.62
C LYS A 98 -3.26 4.29 -2.08
N HIS A 99 -2.40 4.72 -1.20
CA HIS A 99 -2.48 6.03 -0.56
C HIS A 99 -1.40 6.99 -1.06
N GLN A 100 -1.60 8.30 -0.84
CA GLN A 100 -0.56 9.32 -1.01
C GLN A 100 0.18 9.62 0.30
N TYR A 101 0.03 8.74 1.29
CA TYR A 101 0.64 8.82 2.61
C TYR A 101 1.29 7.49 2.98
N ILE A 102 2.15 7.52 3.98
CA ILE A 102 2.69 6.31 4.61
C ILE A 102 1.62 5.80 5.55
N GLU A 103 1.27 4.54 5.43
CA GLU A 103 0.33 3.90 6.34
C GLU A 103 1.07 2.97 7.28
N ILE A 104 0.76 3.08 8.55
CA ILE A 104 1.16 2.12 9.59
C ILE A 104 -0.10 1.49 10.12
N PHE A 105 -0.20 0.17 10.13
CA PHE A 105 -1.24 -0.48 10.89
C PHE A 105 -0.65 -1.37 12.00
N TYR A 106 -1.35 -1.41 13.12
CA TYR A 106 -1.03 -2.19 14.31
C TYR A 106 -2.20 -3.09 14.67
N VAL A 107 -1.99 -4.42 14.66
CA VAL A 107 -3.01 -5.38 15.04
C VAL A 107 -3.10 -5.42 16.57
N LEU A 108 -4.15 -4.83 17.12
CA LEU A 108 -4.38 -4.75 18.57
C LEU A 108 -4.94 -6.04 19.13
N ARG A 109 -5.80 -6.71 18.36
CA ARG A 109 -6.41 -8.00 18.72
C ARG A 109 -6.79 -8.80 17.50
N GLY A 110 -6.67 -10.14 17.60
CA GLY A 110 -7.08 -11.08 16.55
C GLY A 110 -6.09 -11.19 15.42
N THR A 111 -6.60 -11.41 14.21
CA THR A 111 -5.80 -11.55 12.99
C THR A 111 -6.35 -10.65 11.91
N PHE A 112 -5.52 -9.77 11.40
CA PHE A 112 -5.86 -8.89 10.28
C PHE A 112 -5.26 -9.44 8.98
N GLU A 113 -6.05 -9.45 7.93
CA GLU A 113 -5.65 -10.02 6.65
C GLU A 113 -5.68 -8.96 5.54
N GLN A 114 -4.64 -8.94 4.71
CA GLN A 114 -4.55 -8.08 3.53
C GLN A 114 -3.96 -8.83 2.34
N ILE A 115 -4.33 -8.40 1.14
CA ILE A 115 -3.61 -8.76 -0.08
C ILE A 115 -2.57 -7.67 -0.33
N LEU A 116 -1.30 -8.01 -0.14
CA LEU A 116 -0.14 -7.11 -0.31
C LEU A 116 0.79 -7.70 -1.38
N LEU A 117 1.17 -6.89 -2.36
CA LEU A 117 2.04 -7.32 -3.48
C LEU A 117 1.48 -8.54 -4.23
N GLY A 118 0.14 -8.65 -4.31
CA GLY A 118 -0.55 -9.76 -4.95
C GLY A 118 -0.58 -11.07 -4.15
N GLU A 119 -0.10 -11.05 -2.89
CA GLU A 119 -0.12 -12.20 -1.99
C GLU A 119 -1.07 -11.95 -0.82
N HIS A 120 -1.90 -12.94 -0.50
CA HIS A 120 -2.73 -12.93 0.70
C HIS A 120 -1.86 -13.16 1.94
N ARG A 121 -1.95 -12.27 2.92
CA ARG A 121 -1.14 -12.25 4.14
C ARG A 121 -2.03 -12.06 5.35
N ALA A 122 -1.68 -12.77 6.43
CA ALA A 122 -2.31 -12.64 7.73
C ALA A 122 -1.30 -12.10 8.75
N PHE A 123 -1.74 -11.13 9.55
CA PHE A 123 -0.96 -10.45 10.57
C PHE A 123 -1.62 -10.67 11.92
N SER A 124 -0.87 -11.16 12.88
CA SER A 124 -1.35 -11.51 14.21
C SER A 124 -1.30 -10.34 15.18
N GLU A 125 -1.98 -10.49 16.32
CA GLU A 125 -1.93 -9.54 17.43
C GLU A 125 -0.49 -9.15 17.80
N GLY A 126 -0.24 -7.87 17.94
CA GLY A 126 1.06 -7.29 18.22
C GLY A 126 1.91 -6.99 16.97
N GLU A 127 1.57 -7.52 15.81
CA GLU A 127 2.30 -7.21 14.58
C GLU A 127 1.96 -5.81 14.06
N ILE A 128 2.98 -5.16 13.47
CA ILE A 128 2.85 -3.85 12.84
C ILE A 128 3.32 -3.98 11.40
N VAL A 129 2.62 -3.31 10.51
CA VAL A 129 3.02 -3.20 9.11
C VAL A 129 3.11 -1.74 8.71
N ILE A 130 4.15 -1.38 7.97
CA ILE A 130 4.33 -0.07 7.39
C ILE A 130 4.35 -0.22 5.87
N THR A 131 3.42 0.43 5.19
CA THR A 131 3.35 0.45 3.72
C THR A 131 3.81 1.78 3.18
N ASP A 132 4.50 1.76 2.04
CA ASP A 132 4.83 2.98 1.32
C ASP A 132 3.64 3.50 0.50
N GLN A 133 3.74 4.73 -0.01
CA GLN A 133 2.71 5.40 -0.80
C GLN A 133 2.31 4.65 -2.08
N ASN A 134 3.12 3.73 -2.55
CA ASN A 134 2.90 3.01 -3.81
C ASN A 134 2.41 1.59 -3.58
N CYS A 135 2.40 1.12 -2.33
CA CYS A 135 1.99 -0.22 -2.00
C CYS A 135 0.49 -0.38 -2.24
N GLU A 136 0.15 -1.05 -3.34
CA GLU A 136 -1.22 -1.40 -3.64
C GLU A 136 -1.66 -2.58 -2.79
N HIS A 137 -2.75 -2.41 -2.08
CA HIS A 137 -3.26 -3.42 -1.18
C HIS A 137 -4.79 -3.44 -1.17
N ALA A 138 -5.34 -4.52 -0.61
CA ALA A 138 -6.76 -4.66 -0.34
C ALA A 138 -6.95 -5.38 0.98
N ASP A 139 -7.85 -4.87 1.83
CA ASP A 139 -8.23 -5.55 3.05
C ASP A 139 -9.01 -6.82 2.74
N TYR A 140 -8.71 -7.88 3.47
CA TYR A 140 -9.46 -9.12 3.41
C TYR A 140 -10.05 -9.41 4.79
N LEU A 141 -11.36 -9.54 4.83
CA LEU A 141 -12.11 -9.73 6.06
C LEU A 141 -12.58 -11.17 6.14
N SER A 142 -11.95 -11.97 6.99
CA SER A 142 -12.25 -13.40 7.18
C SER A 142 -13.53 -13.66 7.95
N GLY A 143 -14.00 -12.67 8.70
CA GLY A 143 -15.19 -12.78 9.55
C GLY A 143 -14.87 -13.17 10.99
N GLU A 144 -13.65 -12.89 11.44
CA GLU A 144 -13.23 -13.01 12.84
C GLU A 144 -13.25 -11.64 13.52
N ASP A 145 -13.38 -11.65 14.85
CA ASP A 145 -13.26 -10.43 15.64
C ASP A 145 -11.82 -9.93 15.61
N THR A 146 -11.62 -8.74 15.01
CA THR A 146 -10.29 -8.17 14.80
C THR A 146 -10.30 -6.67 15.12
N GLU A 147 -9.24 -6.19 15.75
CA GLU A 147 -9.04 -4.78 16.11
C GLU A 147 -7.73 -4.29 15.54
N VAL A 148 -7.78 -3.19 14.77
CA VAL A 148 -6.62 -2.64 14.09
C VAL A 148 -6.58 -1.13 14.26
N LEU A 149 -5.42 -0.61 14.63
CA LEU A 149 -5.13 0.82 14.61
C LEU A 149 -4.36 1.16 13.33
N PHE A 150 -4.92 2.03 12.52
CA PHE A 150 -4.23 2.62 11.36
C PHE A 150 -3.74 4.03 11.70
N LEU A 151 -2.51 4.33 11.29
CA LEU A 151 -1.95 5.67 11.28
C LEU A 151 -1.57 6.05 9.86
N SER A 152 -2.14 7.12 9.37
CA SER A 152 -1.77 7.76 8.12
C SER A 152 -0.80 8.90 8.41
N ILE A 153 0.36 8.93 7.76
CA ILE A 153 1.42 9.91 8.02
C ILE A 153 1.75 10.64 6.73
N ASN A 154 1.65 11.97 6.80
CA ASN A 154 2.02 12.82 5.67
C ASN A 154 3.52 12.67 5.34
N PRO A 155 3.91 12.43 4.08
CA PRO A 155 5.30 12.28 3.69
C PRO A 155 6.18 13.48 4.03
N ASP A 156 5.71 14.70 3.80
CA ASP A 156 6.45 15.93 4.13
C ASP A 156 6.70 16.06 5.65
N PHE A 157 5.76 15.57 6.46
CA PHE A 157 5.93 15.51 7.91
C PHE A 157 6.96 14.45 8.29
N MET A 158 6.93 13.29 7.66
CA MET A 158 7.89 12.22 7.89
C MET A 158 9.32 12.66 7.51
N ASP A 159 9.51 13.38 6.41
CA ASP A 159 10.80 13.97 6.02
C ASP A 159 11.37 14.85 7.15
N LYS A 160 10.55 15.77 7.67
CA LYS A 160 10.95 16.63 8.79
C LYS A 160 11.25 15.84 10.07
N LEU A 161 10.54 14.73 10.30
CA LEU A 161 10.75 13.86 11.45
C LEU A 161 12.14 13.19 11.35
N LEU A 162 12.51 12.72 10.17
CA LEU A 162 13.77 12.04 9.94
C LEU A 162 15.00 12.95 10.10
N ASP A 163 14.86 14.27 9.89
CA ASP A 163 15.93 15.25 10.16
C ASP A 163 16.38 15.29 11.64
N TYR A 164 15.54 14.80 12.56
CA TYR A 164 15.86 14.73 14.00
C TYR A 164 16.39 13.37 14.44
N TYR A 165 16.48 12.41 13.52
CA TYR A 165 16.93 11.07 13.83
C TYR A 165 18.29 10.80 13.20
N ASP A 166 19.27 10.37 13.98
CA ASP A 166 20.64 10.08 13.57
C ASP A 166 20.98 8.57 13.54
N GLY A 167 19.95 7.70 13.63
CA GLY A 167 20.11 6.24 13.57
C GLY A 167 20.40 5.73 12.15
N THR A 168 21.01 4.53 12.08
CA THR A 168 21.42 3.88 10.81
C THR A 168 20.62 2.60 10.54
N ASP A 169 19.42 2.48 11.10
CA ASP A 169 18.61 1.25 11.08
C ASP A 169 17.94 0.96 9.74
N ASP A 170 17.68 -0.31 9.46
CA ASP A 170 16.97 -0.78 8.26
C ASP A 170 15.57 -0.16 8.12
N LEU A 171 14.86 0.11 9.23
CA LEU A 171 13.57 0.78 9.25
C LEU A 171 13.66 2.20 8.68
N LEU A 172 14.68 2.95 9.09
CA LEU A 172 14.89 4.30 8.56
C LEU A 172 15.23 4.28 7.08
N HIS A 173 16.08 3.36 6.65
CA HIS A 173 16.37 3.18 5.23
C HIS A 173 15.11 2.87 4.43
N PHE A 174 14.22 2.02 4.95
CA PHE A 174 12.94 1.75 4.34
C PHE A 174 12.06 3.01 4.27
N LEU A 175 11.95 3.76 5.38
CA LEU A 175 11.16 5.00 5.43
C LEU A 175 11.75 6.06 4.51
N PHE A 176 13.07 6.23 4.46
CA PHE A 176 13.73 7.12 3.52
C PHE A 176 13.45 6.73 2.07
N ASP A 177 13.53 5.43 1.76
CA ASP A 177 13.22 4.93 0.43
C ASP A 177 11.74 5.13 0.08
N ALA A 178 10.83 4.96 1.05
CA ALA A 178 9.40 5.20 0.86
C ALA A 178 9.09 6.69 0.61
N LEU A 179 9.78 7.60 1.33
CA LEU A 179 9.61 9.04 1.21
C LEU A 179 10.23 9.62 -0.06
N ARG A 180 11.41 9.16 -0.40
CA ARG A 180 12.10 9.57 -1.64
C ARG A 180 11.51 8.94 -2.88
N SER A 181 10.36 8.30 -2.78
CA SER A 181 9.78 7.49 -3.83
C SER A 181 9.18 8.29 -4.99
N HIS A 182 10.00 9.10 -5.65
CA HIS A 182 9.93 9.17 -7.12
C HIS A 182 10.28 7.81 -7.74
N GLN A 183 10.73 6.83 -6.94
CA GLN A 183 10.96 5.44 -7.31
C GLN A 183 9.66 4.64 -7.09
N LYS A 184 9.12 4.11 -8.17
CA LYS A 184 7.82 3.43 -8.28
C LYS A 184 7.79 1.99 -7.69
N GLY A 185 8.57 1.69 -6.66
CA GLY A 185 8.54 0.38 -6.00
C GLY A 185 7.39 0.28 -5.01
N GLN A 186 6.75 -0.88 -4.95
CA GLN A 186 5.78 -1.21 -3.91
C GLN A 186 6.50 -1.95 -2.79
N ARG A 187 6.41 -1.46 -1.55
CA ARG A 187 7.14 -2.02 -0.42
C ARG A 187 6.31 -1.96 0.84
N PHE A 188 6.50 -2.96 1.68
CA PHE A 188 6.01 -2.91 3.05
C PHE A 188 7.01 -3.56 4.00
N LEU A 189 6.97 -3.11 5.24
CA LEU A 189 7.75 -3.59 6.34
C LEU A 189 6.83 -4.28 7.33
N GLN A 190 7.08 -5.55 7.64
CA GLN A 190 6.41 -6.28 8.70
C GLN A 190 7.30 -6.34 9.93
N LEU A 191 6.76 -5.95 11.08
CA LEU A 191 7.44 -5.93 12.35
C LEU A 191 6.74 -6.90 13.30
N LYS A 192 7.49 -7.86 13.80
CA LYS A 192 7.00 -8.86 14.75
C LYS A 192 7.54 -8.58 16.14
N PRO A 193 6.70 -8.57 17.19
CA PRO A 193 7.18 -8.32 18.55
C PRO A 193 8.12 -9.44 19.00
N GLU A 194 9.30 -9.08 19.50
CA GLU A 194 10.24 -10.03 20.15
C GLU A 194 10.01 -10.10 21.66
N LYS A 195 9.38 -9.07 22.22
CA LYS A 195 9.09 -8.92 23.66
C LYS A 195 7.67 -8.40 23.84
N GLY A 196 7.23 -8.32 25.10
CA GLY A 196 5.96 -7.68 25.39
C GLY A 196 5.94 -6.20 24.94
N ASN A 197 4.81 -5.74 24.44
CA ASN A 197 4.63 -4.46 23.73
C ASN A 197 3.98 -3.35 24.58
N ALA A 198 3.93 -3.51 25.89
CA ALA A 198 3.28 -2.54 26.81
C ALA A 198 3.82 -1.10 26.66
N GLN A 199 5.12 -0.93 26.46
CA GLN A 199 5.70 0.40 26.24
C GLN A 199 5.24 1.00 24.92
N LEU A 200 5.16 0.20 23.86
CA LEU A 200 4.69 0.64 22.55
C LEU A 200 3.20 1.00 22.60
N GLU A 201 2.36 0.17 23.21
CA GLU A 201 0.95 0.46 23.40
C GLU A 201 0.75 1.79 24.14
N HIS A 202 1.54 2.07 25.18
CA HIS A 202 1.49 3.34 25.89
C HIS A 202 1.87 4.54 24.98
N LEU A 203 2.88 4.38 24.13
CA LEU A 203 3.27 5.44 23.18
C LEU A 203 2.19 5.74 22.14
N PHE A 204 1.53 4.71 21.62
CA PHE A 204 0.38 4.90 20.73
C PHE A 204 -0.77 5.58 21.45
N GLU A 205 -1.08 5.19 22.70
CA GLU A 205 -2.12 5.85 23.49
C GLU A 205 -1.84 7.33 23.69
N GLN A 206 -0.61 7.71 24.04
CA GLN A 206 -0.22 9.11 24.20
C GLN A 206 -0.33 9.89 22.86
N LEU A 207 0.08 9.30 21.75
CA LEU A 207 -0.05 9.92 20.42
C LEU A 207 -1.52 10.19 20.08
N LEU A 208 -2.41 9.22 20.34
CA LEU A 208 -3.84 9.35 20.11
C LEU A 208 -4.48 10.39 21.03
N GLN A 209 -4.07 10.46 22.30
CA GLN A 209 -4.58 11.46 23.25
C GLN A 209 -4.29 12.88 22.76
N GLU A 210 -3.08 13.13 22.24
CA GLU A 210 -2.73 14.43 21.67
C GLU A 210 -3.56 14.76 20.43
N GLU A 211 -3.81 13.77 19.55
CA GLU A 211 -4.66 13.97 18.36
C GLU A 211 -6.10 14.36 18.73
N TYR A 212 -6.67 13.68 19.75
CA TYR A 212 -8.05 13.92 20.18
C TYR A 212 -8.19 15.22 20.96
N ALA A 213 -7.24 15.56 21.83
CA ALA A 213 -7.28 16.77 22.64
C ALA A 213 -7.07 18.03 21.80
N GLY A 214 -6.23 17.97 20.78
CA GLY A 214 -5.97 19.10 19.86
C GLY A 214 -5.41 20.34 20.57
N ASN A 215 -4.74 20.18 21.72
CA ASN A 215 -4.19 21.26 22.53
C ASN A 215 -3.10 22.04 21.78
N ILE A 216 -2.78 23.26 22.24
CA ILE A 216 -1.69 24.06 21.65
C ILE A 216 -0.40 23.24 21.70
N GLY A 217 0.27 23.08 20.54
CA GLY A 217 1.51 22.33 20.39
C GLY A 217 1.34 20.82 20.20
N TYR A 218 0.11 20.29 20.09
CA TYR A 218 -0.13 18.86 19.93
C TYR A 218 0.63 18.24 18.75
N ARG A 219 0.80 18.95 17.63
CA ARG A 219 1.53 18.47 16.45
C ARG A 219 3.00 18.19 16.75
N GLU A 220 3.64 19.05 17.52
CA GLU A 220 5.04 18.84 17.94
C GLU A 220 5.16 17.68 18.93
N ILE A 221 4.19 17.54 19.81
CA ILE A 221 4.15 16.41 20.77
C ILE A 221 3.92 15.08 20.03
N GLN A 222 2.99 15.02 19.09
CA GLN A 222 2.78 13.83 18.24
C GLN A 222 4.06 13.41 17.50
N LYS A 223 4.82 14.39 17.01
CA LYS A 223 6.11 14.16 16.34
C LYS A 223 7.09 13.42 17.27
N PHE A 224 7.21 13.84 18.53
CA PHE A 224 8.09 13.18 19.50
C PHE A 224 7.58 11.78 19.88
N TYR A 225 6.26 11.58 20.00
CA TYR A 225 5.71 10.24 20.22
C TYR A 225 5.97 9.32 19.04
N LEU A 226 5.78 9.79 17.81
CA LEU A 226 6.08 8.99 16.63
C LEU A 226 7.57 8.61 16.55
N LEU A 227 8.51 9.53 16.86
CA LEU A 227 9.94 9.22 16.95
C LEU A 227 10.21 8.12 17.97
N ARG A 228 9.59 8.19 19.15
CA ARG A 228 9.75 7.15 20.20
C ARG A 228 9.15 5.81 19.75
N ILE A 229 8.01 5.83 19.08
CA ILE A 229 7.40 4.63 18.48
C ILE A 229 8.39 3.99 17.49
N LEU A 230 8.89 4.75 16.53
CA LEU A 230 9.85 4.26 15.53
C LEU A 230 11.12 3.70 16.18
N HIS A 231 11.65 4.38 17.18
CA HIS A 231 12.82 3.91 17.93
C HIS A 231 12.53 2.61 18.71
N THR A 232 11.37 2.51 19.36
CA THR A 232 10.96 1.29 20.09
C THR A 232 10.80 0.12 19.12
N LEU A 233 10.23 0.36 17.94
CA LEU A 233 10.11 -0.67 16.89
C LEU A 233 11.48 -1.20 16.45
N CYS A 234 12.49 -0.34 16.33
CA CYS A 234 13.86 -0.77 15.99
C CYS A 234 14.49 -1.64 17.08
N LEU A 235 14.17 -1.41 18.35
CA LEU A 235 14.80 -2.12 19.48
C LEU A 235 14.10 -3.43 19.86
N ASP A 236 12.77 -3.48 19.75
CA ASP A 236 11.95 -4.53 20.36
C ASP A 236 11.20 -5.39 19.34
N TYR A 237 11.36 -5.11 18.04
CA TYR A 237 10.68 -5.82 16.97
C TYR A 237 11.65 -6.44 15.96
N ALA A 238 11.39 -7.69 15.60
CA ALA A 238 12.08 -8.33 14.49
C ALA A 238 11.56 -7.74 13.18
N LEU A 239 12.46 -7.10 12.44
CA LEU A 239 12.18 -6.47 11.15
C LEU A 239 12.19 -7.53 10.05
N GLN A 240 11.06 -7.73 9.39
CA GLN A 240 10.95 -8.53 8.17
C GLN A 240 10.63 -7.58 7.00
N LEU A 241 11.67 -7.20 6.28
CA LEU A 241 11.53 -6.44 5.05
C LEU A 241 11.04 -7.36 3.93
N HIS A 242 9.76 -7.27 3.63
CA HIS A 242 9.19 -7.88 2.45
C HIS A 242 9.46 -6.97 1.25
N GLY A 243 10.18 -7.52 0.26
CA GLY A 243 10.66 -6.77 -0.88
C GLY A 243 12.15 -6.41 -0.84
N LEU A 244 12.89 -6.67 0.24
CA LEU A 244 14.27 -6.23 0.40
C LEU A 244 15.32 -7.35 0.60
N ASP A 245 14.94 -8.62 0.68
CA ASP A 245 15.94 -9.67 0.44
C ASP A 245 16.46 -9.52 -1.00
N LYS A 246 17.63 -10.07 -1.30
CA LYS A 246 18.25 -9.91 -2.61
C LYS A 246 17.32 -10.38 -3.74
N ASP A 247 16.58 -11.46 -3.52
CA ASP A 247 15.62 -12.00 -4.49
C ASP A 247 14.38 -11.13 -4.66
N SER A 248 13.88 -10.52 -3.59
CA SER A 248 12.73 -9.62 -3.66
C SER A 248 13.11 -8.28 -4.31
N LYS A 249 14.29 -7.70 -4.00
CA LYS A 249 14.82 -6.52 -4.71
C LYS A 249 14.97 -6.79 -6.21
N GLU A 250 15.48 -7.96 -6.56
CA GLU A 250 15.64 -8.37 -7.95
C GLU A 250 14.29 -8.58 -8.64
N LYS A 251 13.29 -9.17 -7.96
CA LYS A 251 11.93 -9.35 -8.50
C LYS A 251 11.19 -8.02 -8.68
N VAL A 252 11.31 -7.11 -7.71
CA VAL A 252 10.74 -5.74 -7.83
C VAL A 252 11.39 -5.01 -8.99
N LEU A 253 12.72 -5.00 -9.06
CA LEU A 253 13.43 -4.39 -10.17
C LEU A 253 13.06 -5.04 -11.52
N LEU A 254 12.88 -6.36 -11.56
CA LEU A 254 12.43 -7.07 -12.76
C LEU A 254 11.03 -6.59 -13.18
N TYR A 255 10.09 -6.51 -12.24
CA TYR A 255 8.74 -6.02 -12.51
C TYR A 255 8.75 -4.58 -13.04
N GLU A 256 9.49 -3.69 -12.39
CA GLU A 256 9.64 -2.30 -12.82
C GLU A 256 10.29 -2.19 -14.21
N LEU A 257 11.33 -3.00 -14.45
CA LEU A 257 11.99 -3.09 -15.73
C LEU A 257 11.01 -3.54 -16.84
N GLU A 258 10.23 -4.59 -16.60
CA GLU A 258 9.23 -5.12 -17.52
C GLU A 258 8.14 -4.09 -17.80
N ARG A 259 7.67 -3.40 -16.78
CA ARG A 259 6.68 -2.32 -16.88
C ARG A 259 7.23 -1.14 -17.68
N PHE A 260 8.45 -0.68 -17.36
CA PHE A 260 9.09 0.41 -18.10
C PHE A 260 9.27 0.05 -19.59
N ILE A 261 9.73 -1.15 -19.87
CA ILE A 261 9.85 -1.65 -21.26
C ILE A 261 8.49 -1.63 -21.95
N SER A 262 7.43 -2.13 -21.30
CA SER A 262 6.09 -2.22 -21.91
C SER A 262 5.49 -0.86 -22.25
N THR A 263 5.79 0.17 -21.46
CA THR A 263 5.27 1.54 -21.65
C THR A 263 6.11 2.40 -22.60
N HIS A 264 7.36 1.98 -22.94
CA HIS A 264 8.31 2.74 -23.74
C HIS A 264 8.82 1.93 -24.97
N LEU A 265 8.01 1.00 -25.47
CA LEU A 265 8.44 0.06 -26.53
C LEU A 265 8.98 0.74 -27.78
N GLU A 266 8.48 1.93 -28.13
CA GLU A 266 8.87 2.67 -29.31
C GLU A 266 10.34 3.12 -29.24
N ASP A 267 10.74 3.73 -28.12
CA ASP A 267 12.02 4.42 -27.95
C ASP A 267 12.94 3.78 -26.90
N ILE A 268 12.57 2.60 -26.37
CA ILE A 268 13.36 1.92 -25.35
C ILE A 268 14.78 1.62 -25.79
N SER A 269 15.74 2.03 -25.00
CA SER A 269 17.17 1.75 -25.19
C SER A 269 17.84 1.34 -23.88
N ALA A 270 18.97 0.64 -23.99
CA ALA A 270 19.77 0.30 -22.80
C ALA A 270 20.21 1.56 -22.03
N LYS A 271 20.49 2.66 -22.75
CA LYS A 271 20.86 3.95 -22.14
C LYS A 271 19.68 4.58 -21.38
N ALA A 272 18.46 4.49 -21.91
CA ALA A 272 17.25 4.95 -21.21
C ALA A 272 17.05 4.19 -19.90
N LEU A 273 17.24 2.87 -19.90
CA LEU A 273 17.18 2.04 -18.70
C LEU A 273 18.27 2.39 -17.70
N GLU A 274 19.52 2.58 -18.13
CA GLU A 274 20.63 2.98 -17.26
C GLU A 274 20.37 4.35 -16.61
N THR A 275 19.81 5.28 -17.36
CA THR A 275 19.44 6.61 -16.82
C THR A 275 18.29 6.55 -15.82
N HIS A 276 17.30 5.68 -16.06
CA HIS A 276 16.10 5.60 -15.23
C HIS A 276 16.32 4.82 -13.94
N PHE A 277 17.00 3.65 -14.03
CA PHE A 277 17.17 2.74 -12.90
C PHE A 277 18.55 2.80 -12.26
N HIS A 278 19.51 3.51 -12.83
CA HIS A 278 20.89 3.66 -12.35
C HIS A 278 21.71 2.36 -12.26
N TYR A 279 21.30 1.30 -12.96
CA TYR A 279 22.05 0.06 -13.09
C TYR A 279 22.65 -0.08 -14.49
N HIS A 280 23.82 -0.68 -14.58
CA HIS A 280 24.46 -0.97 -15.86
C HIS A 280 23.70 -2.09 -16.62
N ARG A 281 23.63 -1.99 -17.95
CA ARG A 281 22.90 -2.94 -18.84
C ARG A 281 23.18 -4.43 -18.58
N ASN A 282 24.38 -4.75 -18.10
CA ASN A 282 24.75 -6.13 -17.78
C ASN A 282 23.92 -6.69 -16.62
N TYR A 283 23.52 -5.84 -15.68
CA TYR A 283 22.67 -6.25 -14.57
C TYR A 283 21.27 -6.62 -15.04
N TYR A 284 20.69 -5.87 -15.96
CA TYR A 284 19.40 -6.24 -16.57
C TYR A 284 19.46 -7.56 -17.33
N ASN A 285 20.58 -7.83 -18.04
CA ASN A 285 20.78 -9.11 -18.71
C ASN A 285 20.86 -10.27 -17.70
N LEU A 286 21.57 -10.10 -16.56
CA LEU A 286 21.64 -11.11 -15.50
C LEU A 286 20.26 -11.36 -14.89
N LEU A 287 19.51 -10.27 -14.60
CA LEU A 287 18.18 -10.32 -14.01
C LEU A 287 17.19 -11.06 -14.92
N LEU A 288 17.09 -10.63 -16.18
CA LEU A 288 16.22 -11.26 -17.17
C LEU A 288 16.65 -12.71 -17.49
N LYS A 289 17.96 -13.02 -17.47
CA LYS A 289 18.43 -14.40 -17.64
C LYS A 289 18.01 -15.27 -16.46
N LYS A 290 18.14 -14.75 -15.22
CA LYS A 290 17.75 -15.49 -14.01
C LYS A 290 16.26 -15.82 -13.96
N TYR A 291 15.40 -14.84 -14.27
CA TYR A 291 13.96 -14.97 -14.04
C TYR A 291 13.11 -15.24 -15.30
N ARG A 292 13.63 -14.99 -16.49
CA ARG A 292 12.92 -15.15 -17.78
C ARG A 292 13.66 -16.00 -18.80
N ASP A 293 14.86 -16.46 -18.45
CA ASP A 293 15.78 -17.18 -19.35
C ASP A 293 16.10 -16.45 -20.67
N LYS A 294 16.11 -15.10 -20.63
CA LYS A 294 16.29 -14.23 -21.80
C LYS A 294 17.27 -13.10 -21.51
N ASN A 295 17.96 -12.61 -22.54
CA ASN A 295 18.67 -11.34 -22.44
C ASN A 295 17.74 -10.15 -22.73
N LEU A 296 18.17 -8.94 -22.35
CA LEU A 296 17.40 -7.70 -22.53
C LEU A 296 16.93 -7.46 -23.97
N LYS A 297 17.81 -7.68 -24.95
CA LYS A 297 17.48 -7.50 -26.36
C LYS A 297 16.35 -8.43 -26.80
N THR A 298 16.46 -9.71 -26.47
CA THR A 298 15.44 -10.72 -26.81
C THR A 298 14.12 -10.39 -26.13
N TYR A 299 14.16 -10.01 -24.87
CA TYR A 299 12.97 -9.65 -24.11
C TYR A 299 12.24 -8.46 -24.74
N ILE A 300 12.95 -7.37 -25.06
CA ILE A 300 12.36 -6.18 -25.73
C ILE A 300 11.76 -6.57 -27.07
N GLN A 301 12.46 -7.38 -27.87
CA GLN A 301 11.96 -7.83 -29.18
C GLN A 301 10.64 -8.59 -29.03
N GLU A 302 10.55 -9.53 -28.12
CA GLU A 302 9.31 -10.28 -27.89
C GLU A 302 8.16 -9.39 -27.42
N MET A 303 8.42 -8.44 -26.52
CA MET A 303 7.41 -7.50 -26.06
C MET A 303 6.89 -6.61 -27.20
N ARG A 304 7.78 -6.10 -28.06
CA ARG A 304 7.42 -5.33 -29.26
C ARG A 304 6.52 -6.13 -30.20
N ILE A 305 6.90 -7.37 -30.50
CA ILE A 305 6.14 -8.25 -31.38
C ILE A 305 4.78 -8.62 -30.76
N ARG A 306 4.72 -8.84 -29.44
CA ARG A 306 3.46 -9.08 -28.73
C ARG A 306 2.53 -7.88 -28.84
N GLN A 307 3.04 -6.67 -28.60
CA GLN A 307 2.25 -5.45 -28.73
C GLN A 307 1.76 -5.21 -30.17
N ALA A 308 2.62 -5.49 -31.15
CA ALA A 308 2.21 -5.43 -32.55
C ALA A 308 1.08 -6.41 -32.86
N ALA A 309 1.11 -7.62 -32.32
CA ALA A 309 0.04 -8.62 -32.50
C ALA A 309 -1.31 -8.13 -31.94
N ILE A 310 -1.29 -7.45 -30.79
CA ILE A 310 -2.49 -6.82 -30.21
C ILE A 310 -3.01 -5.72 -31.16
N ARG A 311 -2.13 -4.78 -31.60
CA ARG A 311 -2.53 -3.70 -32.50
C ARG A 311 -3.04 -4.20 -33.87
N LEU A 312 -2.49 -5.31 -34.38
CA LEU A 312 -2.98 -5.93 -35.63
C LEU A 312 -4.43 -6.40 -35.52
N ARG A 313 -4.88 -6.84 -34.34
CA ARG A 313 -6.25 -7.28 -34.07
C ARG A 313 -7.21 -6.11 -33.83
N GLU A 314 -6.73 -5.07 -33.15
CA GLU A 314 -7.55 -4.00 -32.60
C GLU A 314 -7.63 -2.75 -33.46
N SER A 315 -6.66 -2.54 -34.39
CA SER A 315 -6.62 -1.35 -35.23
C SER A 315 -6.65 -1.62 -36.74
N ASN A 316 -7.05 -0.59 -37.50
CA ASN A 316 -6.99 -0.57 -38.97
C ASN A 316 -5.67 0.00 -39.49
N ASP A 317 -4.72 0.31 -38.61
CA ASP A 317 -3.46 0.89 -39.01
C ASP A 317 -2.70 -0.01 -40.01
N SER A 318 -1.94 0.60 -40.91
CA SER A 318 -1.08 -0.17 -41.79
C SER A 318 -0.05 -0.95 -41.00
N ILE A 319 0.36 -2.12 -41.50
CA ILE A 319 1.36 -2.96 -40.83
C ILE A 319 2.67 -2.15 -40.63
N HIS A 320 3.00 -1.28 -41.57
CA HIS A 320 4.14 -0.38 -41.45
C HIS A 320 4.02 0.57 -40.24
N ARG A 321 2.87 1.25 -40.10
CA ARG A 321 2.60 2.10 -38.94
C ARG A 321 2.65 1.34 -37.61
N ILE A 322 2.12 0.13 -37.57
CA ILE A 322 2.18 -0.72 -36.37
C ILE A 322 3.64 -1.08 -36.07
N ALA A 323 4.46 -1.43 -37.06
CA ALA A 323 5.87 -1.73 -36.85
C ALA A 323 6.62 -0.51 -36.26
N GLU A 324 6.41 0.69 -36.86
CA GLU A 324 7.00 1.94 -36.35
C GLU A 324 6.57 2.23 -34.92
N SER A 325 5.28 2.11 -34.61
CA SER A 325 4.71 2.41 -33.28
C SER A 325 5.17 1.46 -32.18
N VAL A 326 5.82 0.36 -32.51
CA VAL A 326 6.48 -0.54 -31.55
C VAL A 326 8.01 -0.52 -31.67
N GLY A 327 8.57 0.47 -32.37
CA GLY A 327 9.99 0.77 -32.44
C GLY A 327 10.77 -0.03 -33.49
N TYR A 328 10.16 -0.39 -34.62
CA TYR A 328 10.83 -0.98 -35.78
C TYR A 328 10.82 -0.04 -37.00
N GLU A 329 11.95 0.52 -37.33
CA GLU A 329 12.15 1.28 -38.59
C GLU A 329 12.25 0.36 -39.78
N ASN A 330 12.82 -0.84 -39.63
CA ASN A 330 13.02 -1.81 -40.68
C ASN A 330 11.88 -2.84 -40.73
N ASN A 331 10.99 -2.71 -41.71
CA ASN A 331 9.85 -3.60 -41.89
C ASN A 331 10.26 -5.05 -42.16
N SER A 332 11.31 -5.30 -42.97
CA SER A 332 11.73 -6.67 -43.30
C SER A 332 12.15 -7.42 -42.01
N PHE A 333 12.90 -6.75 -41.14
CA PHE A 333 13.31 -7.32 -39.89
C PHE A 333 12.10 -7.53 -38.93
N PHE A 334 11.14 -6.61 -38.91
CA PHE A 334 9.89 -6.79 -38.18
C PHE A 334 9.11 -8.03 -38.65
N TYR A 335 8.94 -8.20 -39.98
CA TYR A 335 8.25 -9.36 -40.56
C TYR A 335 8.93 -10.68 -40.21
N GLU A 336 10.26 -10.73 -40.24
CA GLU A 336 11.03 -11.89 -39.84
C GLU A 336 10.81 -12.25 -38.38
N LEU A 337 10.93 -11.29 -37.46
CA LEU A 337 10.72 -11.49 -36.01
C LEU A 337 9.29 -11.93 -35.74
N PHE A 338 8.31 -11.29 -36.38
CA PHE A 338 6.90 -11.61 -36.18
C PHE A 338 6.59 -13.04 -36.62
N LYS A 339 7.06 -13.42 -37.83
CA LYS A 339 6.89 -14.77 -38.36
C LYS A 339 7.62 -15.81 -37.50
N ARG A 340 8.78 -15.49 -36.94
CA ARG A 340 9.52 -16.36 -36.01
C ARG A 340 8.72 -16.61 -34.75
N GLN A 341 8.03 -15.61 -34.19
CA GLN A 341 7.30 -15.71 -32.94
C GLN A 341 5.90 -16.34 -33.08
N TYR A 342 5.18 -16.03 -34.16
CA TYR A 342 3.80 -16.48 -34.40
C TYR A 342 3.63 -17.53 -35.52
N GLY A 343 4.69 -17.87 -36.23
CA GLY A 343 4.67 -18.87 -37.31
C GLY A 343 4.10 -18.38 -38.62
N ILE A 344 3.40 -17.23 -38.65
CA ILE A 344 2.73 -16.64 -39.82
C ILE A 344 3.11 -15.16 -39.97
N SER A 345 2.86 -14.59 -41.15
CA SER A 345 3.14 -13.18 -41.37
C SER A 345 2.19 -12.25 -40.62
N PRO A 346 2.55 -10.97 -40.36
CA PRO A 346 1.66 -10.00 -39.75
C PRO A 346 0.33 -9.83 -40.52
N LYS A 347 0.37 -9.94 -41.86
CA LYS A 347 -0.80 -9.87 -42.73
C LYS A 347 -1.74 -11.05 -42.49
N ASP A 348 -1.21 -12.28 -42.56
CA ASP A 348 -1.97 -13.50 -42.36
C ASP A 348 -2.51 -13.57 -40.91
N TYR A 349 -1.74 -13.06 -39.95
CA TYR A 349 -2.17 -12.97 -38.55
C TYR A 349 -3.38 -12.05 -38.39
N ARG A 350 -3.36 -10.87 -39.04
CA ARG A 350 -4.50 -9.95 -39.03
C ARG A 350 -5.73 -10.59 -39.66
N GLU A 351 -5.59 -11.25 -40.81
CA GLU A 351 -6.70 -11.90 -41.52
C GLU A 351 -7.31 -13.06 -40.70
N LYS A 352 -6.48 -13.75 -39.93
CA LYS A 352 -6.91 -14.91 -39.16
C LYS A 352 -7.58 -14.56 -37.82
N TYR A 353 -7.13 -13.50 -37.13
CA TYR A 353 -7.51 -13.22 -35.72
C TYR A 353 -8.31 -11.92 -35.56
N ARG A 354 -8.71 -11.31 -36.64
CA ARG A 354 -9.61 -10.17 -36.72
C ARG A 354 -10.98 -10.59 -37.24
#